data_1684bc7b1bd10acd8cb4c55edbac0d58
#
_entry.id   1684bc7b1bd10acd8cb4c55edbac0d58
#
_cell.length_a   1.000
_cell.length_b   1.000
_cell.length_c   1.000
_cell.angle_alpha   90.00
_cell.angle_beta   90.00
_cell.angle_gamma   90.00
#
_symmetry.space_group_name_H-M   'P 1'
#
loop_
_entity.id
_entity.type
_entity.pdbx_description
1 polymer ?
#
loop_
_entity_poly.entity_id
_entity_poly.type
_entity_poly.pdbx_seq_one_letter_code
_entity_poly.pdbx_strand_id
1 'polypeptide(L)'
;MKGFKKALSAVIAIVMVFCLAGALAGCGDSKGGKTISVIAKGESHAFWQSVRAGAEAAGEKYGYKITFRGPASESAKDLPSQQEMVQTALSNNSNAIVLATIGEGFTEYLAQAYDKKIPVVQFDSGVWANDIAALDKQNKNPIVSSVATSNRLAAALDAEKFFEALKSDIAASDKYVVGVIQHDETQTGIDRAGGFI
;
A
#
# COMPACT_ATOMS: atom_id res chain seq x y z
N MET A 1 -11.77 -3.58 69.79
CA MET A 1 -11.99 -4.25 68.46
C MET A 1 -12.84 -3.46 67.44
N LYS A 2 -13.81 -2.63 67.93
CA LYS A 2 -14.66 -1.82 66.99
C LYS A 2 -13.89 -0.67 66.27
N GLY A 3 -12.88 -0.06 66.93
CA GLY A 3 -12.05 1.04 66.29
C GLY A 3 -11.13 0.55 65.21
N PHE A 4 -10.51 -0.62 65.38
CA PHE A 4 -9.57 -1.18 64.39
C PHE A 4 -10.27 -1.55 63.08
N LYS A 5 -11.49 -2.07 63.14
CA LYS A 5 -12.27 -2.39 61.91
C LYS A 5 -12.65 -1.13 61.12
N LYS A 6 -12.97 -0.03 61.80
CA LYS A 6 -13.28 1.27 61.15
C LYS A 6 -12.03 1.90 60.49
N ALA A 7 -10.88 1.81 61.16
CA ALA A 7 -9.63 2.29 60.61
C ALA A 7 -9.20 1.48 59.38
N LEU A 8 -9.35 0.15 59.43
CA LEU A 8 -9.02 -0.74 58.31
C LEU A 8 -9.93 -0.49 57.08
N SER A 9 -11.24 -0.28 57.30
CA SER A 9 -12.18 0.06 56.21
C SER A 9 -11.86 1.41 55.59
N ALA A 10 -11.43 2.41 56.32
CA ALA A 10 -11.06 3.73 55.82
C ALA A 10 -9.79 3.63 54.96
N VAL A 11 -8.81 2.85 55.37
CA VAL A 11 -7.56 2.63 54.58
C VAL A 11 -7.85 1.92 53.25
N ILE A 12 -8.71 0.87 53.26
CA ILE A 12 -9.11 0.16 52.06
C ILE A 12 -9.86 1.08 51.07
N ALA A 13 -10.77 1.94 51.60
CA ALA A 13 -11.48 2.90 50.74
C ALA A 13 -10.55 3.93 50.09
N ILE A 14 -9.54 4.43 50.83
CA ILE A 14 -8.55 5.37 50.30
C ILE A 14 -7.68 4.70 49.23
N VAL A 15 -7.25 3.45 49.41
CA VAL A 15 -6.47 2.70 48.41
C VAL A 15 -7.30 2.44 47.16
N MET A 16 -8.60 2.10 47.28
CA MET A 16 -9.47 1.94 46.09
C MET A 16 -9.66 3.26 45.34
N VAL A 17 -9.81 4.38 45.99
CA VAL A 17 -9.93 5.69 45.34
C VAL A 17 -8.61 6.07 44.61
N PHE A 18 -7.46 5.76 45.20
CA PHE A 18 -6.16 5.98 44.54
C PHE A 18 -5.94 5.07 43.33
N CYS A 19 -6.40 3.83 43.38
CA CYS A 19 -6.35 2.92 42.22
C CYS A 19 -7.28 3.38 41.08
N LEU A 20 -8.47 3.92 41.38
CA LEU A 20 -9.36 4.48 40.35
C LEU A 20 -8.81 5.78 39.75
N ALA A 21 -8.19 6.64 40.54
CA ALA A 21 -7.57 7.87 40.07
C ALA A 21 -6.36 7.58 39.16
N GLY A 22 -5.59 6.52 39.42
CA GLY A 22 -4.50 6.05 38.59
C GLY A 22 -4.96 5.51 37.22
N ALA A 23 -6.15 4.92 37.14
CA ALA A 23 -6.74 4.42 35.91
C ALA A 23 -7.25 5.54 34.97
N LEU A 24 -7.62 6.69 35.51
CA LEU A 24 -8.04 7.86 34.74
C LEU A 24 -6.86 8.73 34.26
N ALA A 25 -5.70 8.64 34.89
CA ALA A 25 -4.50 9.34 34.46
C ALA A 25 -3.72 8.57 33.36
N GLY A 26 -4.10 7.32 33.08
CA GLY A 26 -3.50 6.46 32.04
C GLY A 26 -4.02 6.70 30.63
N CYS A 27 -5.01 7.58 30.43
CA CYS A 27 -5.36 8.11 29.11
C CYS A 27 -4.54 9.36 28.78
N GLY A 28 -3.22 9.31 29.02
CA GLY A 28 -2.30 10.18 28.35
C GLY A 28 -2.39 9.88 26.86
N ASP A 29 -2.66 10.90 26.03
CA ASP A 29 -2.45 10.84 24.59
C ASP A 29 -1.20 10.00 24.31
N SER A 30 -1.41 8.75 23.96
CA SER A 30 -0.41 8.06 23.20
C SER A 30 -0.31 8.90 21.94
N LYS A 31 0.76 9.66 21.81
CA LYS A 31 1.28 10.08 20.53
C LYS A 31 1.66 8.81 19.75
N GLY A 32 0.70 7.93 19.56
CA GLY A 32 0.74 6.87 18.58
C GLY A 32 0.72 7.58 17.25
N GLY A 33 1.90 7.80 16.69
CA GLY A 33 2.03 8.45 15.40
C GLY A 33 1.11 7.73 14.43
N LYS A 34 0.39 8.51 13.61
CA LYS A 34 -0.49 7.96 12.58
C LYS A 34 0.28 6.91 11.78
N THR A 35 -0.30 5.74 11.60
CA THR A 35 0.34 4.62 10.90
C THR A 35 -0.13 4.59 9.45
N ILE A 36 0.81 4.52 8.53
CA ILE A 36 0.57 4.28 7.11
C ILE A 36 1.09 2.88 6.77
N SER A 37 0.21 2.04 6.24
CA SER A 37 0.58 0.71 5.76
C SER A 37 0.92 0.76 4.28
N VAL A 38 2.17 0.44 3.93
CA VAL A 38 2.64 0.31 2.56
C VAL A 38 2.67 -1.18 2.22
N ILE A 39 1.87 -1.58 1.22
CA ILE A 39 1.74 -2.96 0.78
C ILE A 39 2.19 -3.03 -0.68
N ALA A 40 3.39 -3.57 -0.87
CA ALA A 40 4.07 -3.71 -2.15
C ALA A 40 3.79 -5.08 -2.80
N LYS A 41 4.26 -5.28 -4.02
CA LYS A 41 4.18 -6.59 -4.69
C LYS A 41 5.27 -7.56 -4.23
N GLY A 42 6.28 -7.08 -3.48
CA GLY A 42 7.35 -7.90 -2.91
C GLY A 42 8.16 -7.16 -1.87
N GLU A 43 9.00 -7.89 -1.14
CA GLU A 43 9.89 -7.31 -0.12
C GLU A 43 11.37 -7.44 -0.46
N SER A 44 11.78 -8.45 -1.22
CA SER A 44 13.19 -8.83 -1.39
C SER A 44 13.90 -8.19 -2.58
N HIS A 45 13.16 -7.85 -3.64
CA HIS A 45 13.74 -7.26 -4.84
C HIS A 45 14.27 -5.84 -4.58
N ALA A 46 15.40 -5.48 -5.18
CA ALA A 46 16.07 -4.18 -4.99
C ALA A 46 15.15 -2.98 -5.23
N PHE A 47 14.25 -3.06 -6.20
CA PHE A 47 13.23 -2.04 -6.45
C PHE A 47 12.35 -1.81 -5.20
N TRP A 48 11.82 -2.89 -4.61
CA TRP A 48 10.95 -2.79 -3.42
C TRP A 48 11.71 -2.33 -2.18
N GLN A 49 12.99 -2.68 -2.07
CA GLN A 49 13.85 -2.15 -1.00
C GLN A 49 14.05 -0.63 -1.14
N SER A 50 14.18 -0.12 -2.36
CA SER A 50 14.26 1.33 -2.62
C SER A 50 12.92 2.03 -2.29
N VAL A 51 11.79 1.42 -2.65
CA VAL A 51 10.46 1.92 -2.28
C VAL A 51 10.30 1.96 -0.76
N ARG A 52 10.71 0.90 -0.06
CA ARG A 52 10.70 0.83 1.40
C ARG A 52 11.51 1.96 2.03
N ALA A 53 12.74 2.13 1.58
CA ALA A 53 13.61 3.20 2.09
C ALA A 53 13.01 4.59 1.89
N GLY A 54 12.40 4.84 0.72
CA GLY A 54 11.69 6.09 0.45
C GLY A 54 10.47 6.30 1.33
N ALA A 55 9.68 5.25 1.57
CA ALA A 55 8.51 5.30 2.45
C ALA A 55 8.91 5.57 3.90
N GLU A 56 9.95 4.87 4.42
CA GLU A 56 10.47 5.05 5.78
C GLU A 56 11.00 6.48 5.97
N ALA A 57 11.79 7.00 5.02
CA ALA A 57 12.30 8.38 5.05
C ALA A 57 11.16 9.42 5.03
N ALA A 58 10.10 9.18 4.24
CA ALA A 58 8.93 10.04 4.24
C ALA A 58 8.18 9.98 5.58
N GLY A 59 8.04 8.79 6.15
CA GLY A 59 7.45 8.59 7.47
C GLY A 59 8.19 9.38 8.55
N GLU A 60 9.52 9.28 8.58
CA GLU A 60 10.38 10.03 9.50
C GLU A 60 10.22 11.54 9.30
N LYS A 61 10.29 12.01 8.05
CA LYS A 61 10.16 13.43 7.71
C LYS A 61 8.83 14.04 8.14
N TYR A 62 7.73 13.28 7.99
CA TYR A 62 6.37 13.81 8.21
C TYR A 62 5.73 13.32 9.53
N GLY A 63 6.46 12.56 10.34
CA GLY A 63 5.98 12.09 11.65
C GLY A 63 4.95 10.96 11.57
N TYR A 64 5.02 10.11 10.54
CA TYR A 64 4.18 8.93 10.38
C TYR A 64 4.97 7.66 10.70
N LYS A 65 4.31 6.71 11.36
CA LYS A 65 4.82 5.36 11.47
C LYS A 65 4.54 4.62 10.16
N ILE A 66 5.57 4.07 9.52
CA ILE A 66 5.43 3.25 8.32
C ILE A 66 5.47 1.77 8.70
N THR A 67 4.54 0.99 8.17
CA THR A 67 4.67 -0.46 8.09
C THR A 67 4.80 -0.83 6.62
N PHE A 68 5.89 -1.49 6.25
CA PHE A 68 6.13 -1.93 4.87
C PHE A 68 6.04 -3.44 4.80
N ARG A 69 5.19 -3.95 3.93
CA ARG A 69 4.97 -5.38 3.70
C ARG A 69 4.84 -5.68 2.22
N GLY A 70 5.24 -6.88 1.85
CA GLY A 70 5.02 -7.45 0.53
C GLY A 70 5.11 -8.96 0.60
N PRO A 71 4.51 -9.69 -0.32
CA PRO A 71 4.64 -11.14 -0.39
C PRO A 71 6.07 -11.55 -0.76
N ALA A 72 6.35 -12.85 -0.64
CA ALA A 72 7.67 -13.41 -0.93
C ALA A 72 8.07 -13.26 -2.40
N SER A 73 7.09 -13.27 -3.32
CA SER A 73 7.30 -13.02 -4.74
C SER A 73 6.12 -12.28 -5.37
N GLU A 74 6.31 -11.75 -6.58
CA GLU A 74 5.25 -11.07 -7.37
C GLU A 74 4.38 -12.07 -8.15
N SER A 75 4.38 -13.34 -7.76
CA SER A 75 3.63 -14.40 -8.42
C SER A 75 2.17 -14.42 -7.98
N ALA A 76 1.27 -14.77 -8.89
CA ALA A 76 -0.16 -14.93 -8.60
C ALA A 76 -0.44 -15.91 -7.45
N LYS A 77 0.45 -16.88 -7.18
CA LYS A 77 0.33 -17.80 -6.03
C LYS A 77 0.40 -17.07 -4.68
N ASP A 78 1.03 -15.90 -4.63
CA ASP A 78 1.20 -15.12 -3.40
C ASP A 78 0.07 -14.08 -3.21
N LEU A 79 -0.92 -14.04 -4.11
CA LEU A 79 -2.08 -13.15 -4.02
C LEU A 79 -2.83 -13.28 -2.68
N PRO A 80 -3.15 -14.49 -2.16
CA PRO A 80 -3.83 -14.61 -0.87
C PRO A 80 -3.02 -14.00 0.28
N SER A 81 -1.69 -14.14 0.26
CA SER A 81 -0.82 -13.53 1.27
C SER A 81 -0.87 -12.00 1.21
N GLN A 82 -0.90 -11.42 0.01
CA GLN A 82 -1.03 -9.96 -0.12
C GLN A 82 -2.40 -9.46 0.32
N GLN A 83 -3.48 -10.18 0.01
CA GLN A 83 -4.82 -9.88 0.49
C GLN A 83 -4.90 -9.89 2.03
N GLU A 84 -4.25 -10.86 2.68
CA GLU A 84 -4.15 -10.92 4.15
C GLU A 84 -3.39 -9.71 4.73
N MET A 85 -2.35 -9.23 4.05
CA MET A 85 -1.65 -8.00 4.45
C MET A 85 -2.57 -6.78 4.41
N VAL A 86 -3.42 -6.64 3.38
CA VAL A 86 -4.42 -5.58 3.30
C VAL A 86 -5.45 -5.73 4.42
N GLN A 87 -5.95 -6.94 4.65
CA GLN A 87 -6.87 -7.21 5.76
C GLN A 87 -6.26 -6.87 7.12
N THR A 88 -4.98 -7.16 7.31
CA THR A 88 -4.24 -6.80 8.53
C THR A 88 -4.15 -5.28 8.71
N ALA A 89 -3.86 -4.53 7.65
CA ALA A 89 -3.84 -3.08 7.68
C ALA A 89 -5.21 -2.49 8.06
N LEU A 90 -6.29 -3.05 7.52
CA LEU A 90 -7.67 -2.67 7.84
C LEU A 90 -8.03 -2.99 9.29
N SER A 91 -7.63 -4.15 9.79
CA SER A 91 -7.90 -4.60 11.17
C SER A 91 -7.14 -3.77 12.20
N ASN A 92 -5.93 -3.35 11.86
CA ASN A 92 -5.11 -2.47 12.70
C ASN A 92 -5.52 -0.99 12.60
N ASN A 93 -6.58 -0.67 11.85
CA ASN A 93 -7.07 0.69 11.63
C ASN A 93 -5.95 1.65 11.18
N SER A 94 -5.17 1.24 10.15
CA SER A 94 -4.18 2.12 9.52
C SER A 94 -4.82 3.44 9.10
N ASN A 95 -4.13 4.55 9.26
CA ASN A 95 -4.65 5.86 8.89
C ASN A 95 -4.70 6.08 7.38
N ALA A 96 -3.87 5.34 6.64
CA ALA A 96 -3.89 5.25 5.19
C ALA A 96 -3.24 3.94 4.75
N ILE A 97 -3.57 3.49 3.54
CA ILE A 97 -2.94 2.36 2.88
C ILE A 97 -2.31 2.84 1.57
N VAL A 98 -1.05 2.47 1.32
CA VAL A 98 -0.35 2.67 0.05
C VAL A 98 -0.19 1.30 -0.59
N LEU A 99 -0.78 1.07 -1.77
CA LEU A 99 -1.03 -0.27 -2.32
C LEU A 99 -0.59 -0.41 -3.78
N ALA A 100 0.15 -1.48 -4.07
CA ALA A 100 0.38 -2.00 -5.42
C ALA A 100 0.00 -3.48 -5.44
N THR A 101 -0.99 -3.89 -6.22
CA THR A 101 -1.51 -5.27 -6.22
C THR A 101 -0.80 -6.16 -7.24
N ILE A 102 -0.58 -7.43 -6.89
CA ILE A 102 -0.01 -8.44 -7.80
C ILE A 102 -1.07 -9.09 -8.71
N GLY A 103 -2.35 -8.87 -8.43
CA GLY A 103 -3.46 -9.44 -9.19
C GLY A 103 -4.78 -8.79 -8.82
N GLU A 104 -5.87 -9.31 -9.36
CA GLU A 104 -7.24 -8.92 -9.05
C GLU A 104 -7.74 -9.54 -7.73
N GLY A 105 -8.92 -9.10 -7.26
CA GLY A 105 -9.60 -9.65 -6.09
C GLY A 105 -9.45 -8.81 -4.83
N PHE A 106 -9.21 -7.51 -4.97
CA PHE A 106 -9.12 -6.57 -3.85
C PHE A 106 -10.40 -5.77 -3.61
N THR A 107 -11.42 -5.94 -4.45
CA THR A 107 -12.67 -5.16 -4.38
C THR A 107 -13.27 -5.13 -2.97
N GLU A 108 -13.42 -6.28 -2.29
CA GLU A 108 -14.04 -6.34 -0.97
C GLU A 108 -13.18 -5.66 0.11
N TYR A 109 -11.87 -5.83 0.06
CA TYR A 109 -10.94 -5.19 1.00
C TYR A 109 -10.94 -3.67 0.83
N LEU A 110 -10.97 -3.20 -0.40
CA LEU A 110 -11.00 -1.77 -0.69
C LEU A 110 -12.36 -1.14 -0.37
N ALA A 111 -13.47 -1.86 -0.58
CA ALA A 111 -14.78 -1.42 -0.10
C ALA A 111 -14.81 -1.30 1.43
N GLN A 112 -14.17 -2.22 2.17
CA GLN A 112 -14.00 -2.10 3.63
C GLN A 112 -13.14 -0.88 4.01
N ALA A 113 -12.08 -0.57 3.24
CA ALA A 113 -11.28 0.64 3.46
C ALA A 113 -12.16 1.90 3.33
N TYR A 114 -13.01 1.95 2.31
CA TYR A 114 -13.97 3.04 2.12
C TYR A 114 -14.92 3.18 3.30
N ASP A 115 -15.56 2.08 3.74
CA ASP A 115 -16.49 2.08 4.87
C ASP A 115 -15.82 2.52 6.19
N LYS A 116 -14.55 2.17 6.36
CA LYS A 116 -13.69 2.59 7.49
C LYS A 116 -13.10 4.00 7.33
N LYS A 117 -13.32 4.67 6.22
CA LYS A 117 -12.73 5.98 5.87
C LYS A 117 -11.19 5.95 5.89
N ILE A 118 -10.60 4.85 5.49
CA ILE A 118 -9.16 4.68 5.31
C ILE A 118 -8.82 5.01 3.84
N PRO A 119 -8.17 6.15 3.55
CA PRO A 119 -7.80 6.49 2.19
C PRO A 119 -6.74 5.54 1.65
N VAL A 120 -6.83 5.26 0.36
CA VAL A 120 -5.88 4.41 -0.36
C VAL A 120 -5.14 5.25 -1.41
N VAL A 121 -3.81 5.17 -1.41
CA VAL A 121 -2.97 5.68 -2.50
C VAL A 121 -2.44 4.49 -3.26
N GLN A 122 -2.75 4.40 -4.54
CA GLN A 122 -2.16 3.34 -5.37
C GLN A 122 -0.80 3.80 -5.93
N PHE A 123 0.12 2.85 -6.11
CA PHE A 123 1.45 3.16 -6.66
C PHE A 123 1.96 2.04 -7.57
N ASP A 124 3.01 2.31 -8.35
CA ASP A 124 3.57 1.40 -9.36
C ASP A 124 2.50 0.93 -10.36
N SER A 125 2.15 -0.36 -10.40
CA SER A 125 1.06 -0.88 -11.22
C SER A 125 -0.35 -0.56 -10.68
N GLY A 126 -0.45 -0.12 -9.43
CA GLY A 126 -1.72 0.23 -8.79
C GLY A 126 -2.62 -0.96 -8.50
N VAL A 127 -3.91 -0.67 -8.43
CA VAL A 127 -5.01 -1.65 -8.31
C VAL A 127 -5.53 -1.97 -9.70
N TRP A 128 -5.90 -3.21 -9.93
CA TRP A 128 -6.35 -3.66 -11.24
C TRP A 128 -7.69 -3.00 -11.64
N ALA A 129 -7.83 -2.74 -12.94
CA ALA A 129 -8.96 -1.99 -13.50
C ALA A 129 -10.32 -2.61 -13.19
N ASN A 130 -10.41 -3.94 -13.15
CA ASN A 130 -11.67 -4.65 -12.83
C ASN A 130 -12.08 -4.41 -11.36
N ASP A 131 -11.14 -4.39 -10.42
CA ASP A 131 -11.43 -4.04 -9.02
C ASP A 131 -11.90 -2.59 -8.90
N ILE A 132 -11.22 -1.65 -9.59
CA ILE A 132 -11.62 -0.24 -9.60
C ILE A 132 -13.03 -0.07 -10.17
N ALA A 133 -13.33 -0.71 -11.32
CA ALA A 133 -14.64 -0.64 -11.93
C ALA A 133 -15.75 -1.23 -11.04
N ALA A 134 -15.44 -2.28 -10.28
CA ALA A 134 -16.39 -2.86 -9.33
C ALA A 134 -16.63 -1.94 -8.12
N LEU A 135 -15.60 -1.27 -7.62
CA LEU A 135 -15.68 -0.27 -6.53
C LEU A 135 -16.50 0.96 -6.97
N ASP A 136 -16.26 1.45 -8.18
CA ASP A 136 -16.99 2.60 -8.73
C ASP A 136 -18.49 2.29 -8.90
N LYS A 137 -18.83 1.08 -9.36
CA LYS A 137 -20.23 0.62 -9.44
C LYS A 137 -20.93 0.59 -8.08
N GLN A 138 -20.18 0.32 -7.01
CA GLN A 138 -20.69 0.29 -5.64
C GLN A 138 -20.66 1.68 -4.96
N ASN A 139 -20.09 2.71 -5.60
CA ASN A 139 -19.76 4.00 -4.97
C ASN A 139 -18.93 3.85 -3.70
N LYS A 140 -17.98 2.89 -3.70
CA LYS A 140 -17.12 2.55 -2.55
C LYS A 140 -15.64 2.57 -2.91
N ASN A 141 -15.22 3.47 -3.79
CA ASN A 141 -13.83 3.60 -4.17
C ASN A 141 -13.05 4.45 -3.15
N PRO A 142 -12.08 3.87 -2.39
CA PRO A 142 -11.28 4.59 -1.40
C PRO A 142 -10.02 5.23 -2.01
N ILE A 143 -9.75 5.04 -3.32
CA ILE A 143 -8.52 5.48 -3.96
C ILE A 143 -8.55 6.99 -4.14
N VAL A 144 -7.66 7.69 -3.47
CA VAL A 144 -7.59 9.16 -3.47
C VAL A 144 -6.47 9.71 -4.35
N SER A 145 -5.47 8.90 -4.70
CA SER A 145 -4.34 9.30 -5.55
C SER A 145 -3.63 8.09 -6.15
N SER A 146 -2.91 8.34 -7.25
CA SER A 146 -2.05 7.37 -7.92
C SER A 146 -0.67 7.95 -8.14
N VAL A 147 0.37 7.16 -7.87
CA VAL A 147 1.78 7.52 -8.06
C VAL A 147 2.47 6.44 -8.88
N ALA A 148 2.77 6.72 -10.13
CA ALA A 148 3.42 5.77 -11.04
C ALA A 148 4.29 6.48 -12.06
N THR A 149 5.19 5.72 -12.70
CA THR A 149 5.84 6.13 -13.93
C THR A 149 4.79 6.19 -15.06
N SER A 150 4.87 7.17 -15.94
CA SER A 150 4.12 7.16 -17.19
C SER A 150 4.73 6.13 -18.15
N ASN A 151 4.44 4.84 -17.89
CA ASN A 151 5.06 3.72 -18.60
C ASN A 151 4.80 3.76 -20.11
N ARG A 152 3.60 4.17 -20.52
CA ARG A 152 3.23 4.30 -21.94
C ARG A 152 4.05 5.38 -22.64
N LEU A 153 4.20 6.56 -22.01
CA LEU A 153 5.01 7.64 -22.56
C LEU A 153 6.50 7.27 -22.59
N ALA A 154 7.02 6.67 -21.53
CA ALA A 154 8.40 6.21 -21.47
C ALA A 154 8.70 5.20 -22.60
N ALA A 155 7.80 4.24 -22.82
CA ALA A 155 7.96 3.26 -23.89
C ALA A 155 7.84 3.86 -25.31
N ALA A 156 6.99 4.87 -25.50
CA ALA A 156 6.92 5.60 -26.78
C ALA A 156 8.23 6.34 -27.08
N LEU A 157 8.83 6.99 -26.06
CA LEU A 157 10.13 7.65 -26.20
C LEU A 157 11.26 6.64 -26.47
N ASP A 158 11.18 5.46 -25.84
CA ASP A 158 12.13 4.36 -26.10
C ASP A 158 12.01 3.84 -27.53
N ALA A 159 10.78 3.68 -28.05
CA ALA A 159 10.53 3.32 -29.44
C ALA A 159 11.14 4.34 -30.42
N GLU A 160 10.95 5.64 -30.17
CA GLU A 160 11.58 6.68 -31.00
C GLU A 160 13.11 6.53 -31.03
N LYS A 161 13.74 6.32 -29.87
CA LYS A 161 15.19 6.15 -29.78
C LYS A 161 15.68 4.85 -30.42
N PHE A 162 14.93 3.77 -30.28
CA PHE A 162 15.18 2.50 -30.90
C PHE A 162 15.20 2.63 -32.45
N PHE A 163 14.16 3.21 -33.03
CA PHE A 163 14.06 3.41 -34.45
C PHE A 163 15.08 4.44 -35.00
N GLU A 164 15.40 5.49 -34.24
CA GLU A 164 16.47 6.42 -34.58
C GLU A 164 17.83 5.71 -34.65
N ALA A 165 18.14 4.84 -33.70
CA ALA A 165 19.38 4.08 -33.66
C ALA A 165 19.52 3.09 -34.83
N LEU A 166 18.39 2.51 -35.28
CA LEU A 166 18.37 1.54 -36.41
C LEU A 166 18.10 2.18 -37.76
N LYS A 167 18.06 3.50 -37.87
CA LYS A 167 17.63 4.21 -39.08
C LYS A 167 18.44 3.81 -40.35
N SER A 168 19.75 3.61 -40.23
CA SER A 168 20.60 3.18 -41.34
C SER A 168 20.32 1.75 -41.79
N ASP A 169 20.08 0.85 -40.81
CA ASP A 169 19.82 -0.56 -41.06
C ASP A 169 18.45 -0.75 -41.70
N ILE A 170 17.45 0.00 -41.21
CA ILE A 170 16.09 0.03 -41.74
C ILE A 170 16.09 0.52 -43.18
N ALA A 171 16.87 1.58 -43.52
CA ALA A 171 16.98 2.12 -44.86
C ALA A 171 17.68 1.14 -45.86
N ALA A 172 18.48 0.21 -45.35
CA ALA A 172 19.17 -0.80 -46.13
C ALA A 172 18.35 -2.09 -46.37
N SER A 173 17.14 -2.18 -45.83
CA SER A 173 16.30 -3.39 -45.89
C SER A 173 14.90 -3.09 -46.44
N ASP A 174 14.39 -3.98 -47.27
CA ASP A 174 13.01 -3.88 -47.80
C ASP A 174 11.94 -4.24 -46.77
N LYS A 175 12.32 -4.90 -45.69
CA LYS A 175 11.38 -5.35 -44.67
C LYS A 175 12.06 -5.48 -43.29
N TYR A 176 11.43 -4.89 -42.29
CA TYR A 176 11.82 -5.05 -40.90
C TYR A 176 10.72 -5.74 -40.09
N VAL A 177 11.11 -6.61 -39.14
CA VAL A 177 10.24 -7.26 -38.20
C VAL A 177 10.77 -6.98 -36.80
N VAL A 178 9.97 -6.32 -35.94
CA VAL A 178 10.31 -6.04 -34.57
C VAL A 178 9.41 -6.90 -33.67
N GLY A 179 10.03 -7.70 -32.80
CA GLY A 179 9.33 -8.48 -31.79
C GLY A 179 9.24 -7.69 -30.47
N VAL A 180 8.05 -7.49 -29.96
CA VAL A 180 7.81 -6.88 -28.63
C VAL A 180 7.40 -7.98 -27.67
N ILE A 181 8.16 -8.13 -26.57
CA ILE A 181 7.86 -9.12 -25.52
C ILE A 181 7.32 -8.38 -24.30
N GLN A 182 6.04 -8.63 -24.00
CA GLN A 182 5.41 -8.11 -22.80
C GLN A 182 5.79 -8.97 -21.58
N HIS A 183 6.28 -8.35 -20.52
CA HIS A 183 6.76 -9.04 -19.32
C HIS A 183 5.64 -9.73 -18.53
N ASP A 184 4.51 -9.04 -18.35
CA ASP A 184 3.37 -9.51 -17.60
C ASP A 184 2.07 -8.82 -18.07
N GLU A 185 0.95 -9.20 -17.50
CA GLU A 185 -0.39 -8.63 -17.81
C GLU A 185 -0.80 -7.51 -16.84
N THR A 186 0.11 -7.01 -16.01
CA THR A 186 -0.16 -5.83 -15.19
C THR A 186 -0.31 -4.59 -16.07
N GLN A 187 -0.94 -3.53 -15.53
CA GLN A 187 -1.06 -2.26 -16.25
C GLN A 187 0.30 -1.73 -16.70
N THR A 188 1.35 -1.90 -15.88
CA THR A 188 2.72 -1.54 -16.23
C THR A 188 3.23 -2.31 -17.46
N GLY A 189 3.03 -3.61 -17.54
CA GLY A 189 3.42 -4.44 -18.69
C GLY A 189 2.65 -4.07 -19.96
N ILE A 190 1.34 -3.89 -19.83
CA ILE A 190 0.45 -3.46 -20.93
C ILE A 190 0.86 -2.08 -21.46
N ASP A 191 1.10 -1.12 -20.58
CA ASP A 191 1.48 0.25 -20.98
C ASP A 191 2.85 0.30 -21.64
N ARG A 192 3.83 -0.48 -21.18
CA ARG A 192 5.15 -0.57 -21.81
C ARG A 192 5.08 -1.17 -23.21
N ALA A 193 4.40 -2.30 -23.36
CA ALA A 193 4.22 -2.91 -24.67
C ALA A 193 3.44 -2.01 -25.62
N GLY A 194 2.26 -1.52 -25.19
CA GLY A 194 1.38 -0.69 -25.99
C GLY A 194 1.89 0.74 -26.22
N GLY A 195 2.87 1.22 -25.47
CA GLY A 195 3.55 2.50 -25.73
C GLY A 195 4.66 2.38 -26.76
N PHE A 196 5.28 1.19 -26.87
CA PHE A 196 6.34 0.91 -27.86
C PHE A 196 5.77 0.66 -29.25
N ILE A 197 4.57 0.08 -29.36
CA ILE A 197 3.85 -0.21 -30.63
C ILE A 197 3.16 1.05 -31.16
#